data_434f843dcd6feb82cb21e509832b1afc
#
_entry.id   434f843dcd6feb82cb21e509832b1afc
#
_cell.length_a   1.000
_cell.length_b   1.000
_cell.length_c   1.000
_cell.angle_alpha   90.00
_cell.angle_beta   90.00
_cell.angle_gamma   90.00
#
_symmetry.space_group_name_H-M   'P 1'
#
loop_
_entity.id
_entity.type
_entity.pdbx_description
1 polymer ?
#
loop_
_entity_poly.entity_id
_entity_poly.type
_entity_poly.pdbx_seq_one_letter_code
_entity_poly.pdbx_strand_id
1 'polypeptide(L)' 'MREIVRSNDAVLLSFAQSVLRQAGIASFLADQYMSVLEGSIGAFPRRLLVGDEDWTAARRTLGQAGLDAHLVSDGDARA' A
#
# COMPACT_ATOMS: atom_id res chain seq x y z
N MET A 1 -2.52 11.75 3.40
CA MET A 1 -2.59 10.40 2.87
C MET A 1 -2.32 9.39 3.97
N ARG A 2 -2.91 8.22 3.84
CA ARG A 2 -2.76 7.17 4.85
C ARG A 2 -2.24 5.91 4.20
N GLU A 3 -1.41 5.20 4.94
CA GLU A 3 -0.86 3.94 4.50
C GLU A 3 -1.95 2.86 4.54
N ILE A 4 -2.05 2.08 3.46
CA ILE A 4 -3.06 1.02 3.40
C ILE A 4 -2.43 -0.36 3.23
N VAL A 5 -1.30 -0.45 2.54
CA VAL A 5 -0.58 -1.72 2.37
C VAL A 5 0.90 -1.46 2.59
N ARG A 6 1.56 -2.39 3.27
CA ARG A 6 3.00 -2.35 3.45
C ARG A 6 3.57 -3.70 3.05
N SER A 7 4.50 -3.71 2.11
CA SER A 7 5.08 -4.95 1.64
C SER A 7 6.36 -4.65 0.86
N ASN A 8 7.29 -5.60 0.88
CA ASN A 8 8.45 -5.50 0.00
C ASN A 8 8.26 -6.35 -1.26
N ASP A 9 7.07 -6.88 -1.48
CA ASP A 9 6.75 -7.66 -2.68
C ASP A 9 6.21 -6.70 -3.74
N ALA A 10 7.03 -6.42 -4.75
CA ALA A 10 6.66 -5.48 -5.80
C ALA A 10 5.46 -5.96 -6.61
N VAL A 11 5.31 -7.26 -6.77
CA VAL A 11 4.18 -7.82 -7.52
C VAL A 11 2.88 -7.58 -6.76
N LEU A 12 2.91 -7.80 -5.46
CA LEU A 12 1.75 -7.56 -4.62
C LEU A 12 1.32 -6.11 -4.67
N LEU A 13 2.28 -5.20 -4.57
CA LEU A 13 1.97 -3.76 -4.58
C LEU A 13 1.44 -3.33 -5.93
N SER A 14 1.99 -3.87 -7.00
CA SER A 14 1.52 -3.57 -8.34
C SER A 14 0.08 -4.03 -8.54
N PHE A 15 -0.23 -5.21 -8.04
CA PHE A 15 -1.58 -5.73 -8.10
C PHE A 15 -2.55 -4.85 -7.30
N ALA A 16 -2.14 -4.47 -6.08
CA ALA A 16 -2.97 -3.62 -5.25
C ALA A 16 -3.26 -2.29 -5.93
N GLN A 17 -2.26 -1.68 -6.55
CA GLN A 17 -2.45 -0.42 -7.26
C GLN A 17 -3.42 -0.60 -8.43
N SER A 18 -3.32 -1.71 -9.13
CA SER A 18 -4.20 -1.98 -10.26
C SER A 18 -5.64 -2.12 -9.80
N VAL A 19 -5.86 -2.82 -8.69
CA VAL A 19 -7.20 -2.99 -8.12
C VAL A 19 -7.80 -1.65 -7.73
N LEU A 20 -7.01 -0.81 -7.08
CA LEU A 20 -7.48 0.50 -6.66
C LEU A 20 -7.78 1.39 -7.86
N ARG A 21 -6.93 1.34 -8.88
CA ARG A 21 -7.15 2.14 -10.09
C ARG A 21 -8.46 1.76 -10.76
N GLN A 22 -8.76 0.47 -10.83
CA GLN A 22 -9.99 0.01 -11.43
C GLN A 22 -11.21 0.45 -10.64
N ALA A 23 -11.05 0.67 -9.35
CA ALA A 23 -12.13 1.15 -8.50
C ALA A 23 -12.23 2.67 -8.48
N GLY A 24 -11.36 3.35 -9.22
CA GLY A 24 -11.38 4.82 -9.26
C GLY A 24 -10.73 5.47 -8.07
N ILE A 25 -9.90 4.73 -7.33
CA ILE A 25 -9.24 5.24 -6.13
C ILE A 25 -7.78 5.55 -6.46
N ALA A 26 -7.38 6.79 -6.26
CA ALA A 26 -6.00 7.20 -6.49
C ALA A 26 -5.12 6.65 -5.38
N SER A 27 -3.96 6.14 -5.74
CA SER A 27 -3.01 5.62 -4.77
C SER A 27 -1.62 6.12 -5.10
N PHE A 28 -0.75 6.09 -4.08
CA PHE A 28 0.60 6.57 -4.21
C PHE A 28 1.54 5.57 -3.56
N LEU A 29 2.58 5.17 -4.29
CA LEU A 29 3.56 4.23 -3.76
C LEU A 29 4.73 5.01 -3.20
N ALA A 30 4.91 4.92 -1.89
CA ALA A 30 6.05 5.54 -1.22
C ALA A 30 7.22 4.56 -1.27
N ASP A 31 8.20 4.90 -2.05
CA ASP A 31 9.34 4.04 -2.33
C ASP A 31 10.51 4.45 -1.45
N GLN A 32 11.16 3.47 -0.88
CA GLN A 32 12.31 3.69 -0.01
C GLN A 32 13.58 3.78 -0.84
N TYR A 33 13.61 4.73 -1.74
CA TYR A 33 14.69 4.76 -2.66
C TYR A 33 16.03 5.17 -2.04
N MET A 34 15.99 5.81 -0.92
CA MET A 34 17.24 6.11 -0.23
C MET A 34 17.98 4.85 0.16
N SER A 35 17.25 3.79 0.45
CA SER A 35 17.88 2.53 0.81
C SER A 35 18.60 1.91 -0.38
N VAL A 36 18.19 2.21 -1.58
CA VAL A 36 18.88 1.75 -2.78
C VAL A 36 20.26 2.37 -2.84
N LEU A 37 20.35 3.65 -2.54
CA LEU A 37 21.63 4.35 -2.54
C LEU A 37 22.58 3.81 -1.50
N GLU A 38 22.04 3.25 -0.45
CA GLU A 38 22.83 2.69 0.64
C GLU A 38 23.12 1.20 0.44
N GLY A 39 22.68 0.64 -0.65
CA GLY A 39 22.91 -0.76 -0.92
C GLY A 39 21.97 -1.69 -0.17
N SER A 40 20.89 -1.16 0.37
CA SER A 40 19.94 -1.96 1.15
C SER A 40 18.73 -2.34 0.32
N ILE A 41 18.93 -2.62 -0.93
CA ILE A 41 17.87 -2.93 -1.87
C ILE A 41 17.06 -4.12 -1.37
N GLY A 42 15.75 -3.94 -1.29
CA GLY A 42 14.86 -5.00 -0.88
C GLY A 42 14.78 -5.22 0.62
N ALA A 43 15.58 -4.48 1.39
CA ALA A 43 15.58 -4.65 2.85
C ALA A 43 14.42 -3.92 3.52
N PHE A 44 13.84 -2.93 2.87
CA PHE A 44 12.80 -2.10 3.45
C PHE A 44 11.49 -2.26 2.69
N PRO A 45 10.37 -2.32 3.41
CA PRO A 45 9.09 -2.42 2.74
C PRO A 45 8.71 -1.11 2.08
N ARG A 46 7.98 -1.20 1.00
CA ARG A 46 7.36 -0.06 0.37
C ARG A 46 5.97 0.11 0.94
N ARG A 47 5.45 1.32 0.87
CA ARG A 47 4.16 1.63 1.45
C ARG A 47 3.24 2.18 0.37
N LEU A 48 2.03 1.64 0.33
CA LEU A 48 1.01 2.13 -0.58
C LEU A 48 0.07 3.02 0.20
N LEU A 49 -0.13 4.22 -0.28
CA LEU A 49 -0.90 5.25 0.41
C LEU A 49 -2.13 5.63 -0.42
N VAL A 50 -3.19 5.99 0.26
CA VAL A 50 -4.39 6.54 -0.38
C VAL A 50 -4.82 7.79 0.38
N GLY A 51 -5.70 8.59 -0.23
CA GLY A 51 -6.24 9.75 0.46
C GLY A 51 -7.03 9.32 1.69
N ASP A 52 -7.02 10.18 2.71
CA ASP A 52 -7.70 9.86 3.97
C ASP A 52 -9.16 9.53 3.75
N GLU A 53 -9.81 10.27 2.86
CA GLU A 53 -11.24 10.06 2.59
C GLU A 53 -11.51 8.79 1.82
N ASP A 54 -10.50 8.23 1.18
CA ASP A 54 -10.64 7.01 0.38
C ASP A 54 -10.22 5.76 1.15
N TRP A 55 -9.68 5.93 2.34
CA TRP A 55 -9.03 4.83 3.05
C TRP A 55 -9.98 3.67 3.31
N THR A 56 -11.19 3.95 3.79
CA THR A 56 -12.15 2.90 4.09
C THR A 56 -12.59 2.16 2.82
N ALA A 57 -12.87 2.90 1.76
CA ALA A 57 -13.28 2.29 0.50
C ALA A 57 -12.14 1.47 -0.10
N ALA A 58 -10.91 1.98 -0.02
CA ALA A 58 -9.75 1.28 -0.53
C ALA A 58 -9.52 -0.03 0.23
N ARG A 59 -9.67 0.02 1.54
CA ARG A 59 -9.51 -1.15 2.37
C ARG A 59 -10.53 -2.24 2.01
N ARG A 60 -11.77 -1.84 1.80
CA ARG A 60 -12.81 -2.78 1.40
C ARG A 60 -12.50 -3.37 0.02
N THR A 61 -12.09 -2.53 -0.91
CA THR A 61 -11.80 -2.96 -2.28
C THR A 61 -10.67 -3.97 -2.30
N LEU A 62 -9.61 -3.69 -1.58
CA LEU A 62 -8.46 -4.60 -1.53
C LEU A 62 -8.81 -5.88 -0.80
N GLY A 63 -9.64 -5.80 0.23
CA GLY A 63 -10.09 -6.99 0.93
C GLY A 63 -10.86 -7.91 0.03
N GLN A 64 -11.70 -7.36 -0.82
CA GLN A 64 -12.47 -8.15 -1.78
C GLN A 64 -11.58 -8.81 -2.83
N ALA A 65 -10.41 -8.23 -3.05
CA ALA A 65 -9.44 -8.80 -3.99
C ALA A 65 -8.53 -9.84 -3.33
N GLY A 66 -8.78 -10.14 -2.06
CA GLY A 66 -8.00 -11.17 -1.36
C GLY A 66 -6.76 -10.67 -0.68
N LEU A 67 -6.64 -9.37 -0.46
CA LEU A 67 -5.45 -8.77 0.12
C LEU A 67 -5.60 -8.43 1.61
N ASP A 68 -6.61 -8.97 2.26
CA ASP A 68 -6.88 -8.67 3.68
C ASP A 68 -5.67 -8.82 4.57
N ALA A 69 -4.91 -9.88 4.36
CA ALA A 69 -3.77 -10.19 5.22
C ALA A 69 -2.64 -9.18 5.09
N HIS A 70 -2.68 -8.36 4.04
CA HIS A 70 -1.60 -7.41 3.76
C HIS A 70 -1.98 -5.97 4.11
N LEU A 71 -3.20 -5.75 4.56
CA LEU A 71 -3.67 -4.40 4.86
C LEU A 71 -3.15 -3.95 6.22
N VAL A 72 -2.82 -2.67 6.28
CA VAL A 72 -2.45 -2.05 7.55
C VAL A 72 -3.72 -1.90 8.37
N SER A 73 -3.69 -2.34 9.60
CA SER A 73 -4.88 -2.25 10.46
C SER A 73 -5.15 -0.80 10.84
N ASP A 74 -6.39 -0.56 11.28
CA ASP A 74 -6.79 0.76 11.69
C ASP A 74 -5.95 1.27 12.86
N GLY A 75 -5.62 0.38 13.79
CA GLY A 75 -4.76 0.75 14.90
C GLY A 75 -3.37 1.14 14.45
N ASP A 76 -2.81 0.39 13.51
CA ASP A 76 -1.50 0.70 12.96
C ASP A 76 -1.52 2.03 12.21
N ALA A 77 -2.61 2.31 11.52
CA ALA A 77 -2.71 3.53 10.74
C ALA A 77 -2.68 4.77 11.63
N ARG A 78 -3.12 4.63 12.86
CA ARG A 78 -3.13 5.75 13.79
C ARG A 78 -1.84 5.88 14.59
N ALA A 79 -1.09 4.84 14.63
CA ALA A 79 0.18 4.88 15.33
C ALA A 79 1.21 5.64 14.52
#